data_b689f56005d56d2ea2e86578280bebcc
#
_entry.id   b689f56005d56d2ea2e86578280bebcc
#
_cell.length_a   1.000
_cell.length_b   1.000
_cell.length_c   1.000
_cell.angle_alpha   90.00
_cell.angle_beta   90.00
_cell.angle_gamma   90.00
#
_symmetry.space_group_name_H-M   'P 1'
#
loop_
_entity.id
_entity.type
_entity.pdbx_description
1 polymer ?
#
loop_
_entity_poly.entity_id
_entity_poly.type
_entity_poly.pdbx_seq_one_letter_code
_entity_poly.pdbx_strand_id
1 'polypeptide(L)'
;YIVSPNTNVYYYGDNYDLAIFTSKVAEKSIEQIGKHLRWRSSKPIKIIVYTSHNDFQQTNVVNVYMSEGVGGVTELYKNRIVIPFEGSYEQFEHVIHHELVHAAINELVYGGNAQGLISGRIRVQVPLWANEGLAEFLSVDWDTNSDMVLRDLAIEDRLPSIPELNYSILAYKGGQSVWQYITQKYGREKVGEIF
;
A
#
# COMPACT_ATOMS: atom_id res chain seq x y z
N TYR A 1 7.42 6.44 20.97
CA TYR A 1 6.51 6.58 19.82
C TYR A 1 6.06 8.03 19.64
N ILE A 2 5.65 8.39 18.43
CA ILE A 2 5.15 9.71 18.06
C ILE A 2 3.65 9.60 17.79
N VAL A 3 2.87 10.53 18.34
CA VAL A 3 1.42 10.64 18.14
C VAL A 3 1.15 11.82 17.23
N SER A 4 0.37 11.59 16.19
CA SER A 4 -0.16 12.62 15.29
C SER A 4 -1.67 12.42 15.08
N PRO A 5 -2.39 13.34 14.41
CA PRO A 5 -3.85 13.25 14.31
C PRO A 5 -4.38 11.93 13.75
N ASN A 6 -3.70 11.36 12.75
CA ASN A 6 -4.16 10.16 12.05
C ASN A 6 -3.21 8.96 12.22
N THR A 7 -2.04 9.13 12.84
CA THR A 7 -1.05 8.05 12.97
C THR A 7 -0.38 8.01 14.34
N ASN A 8 0.02 6.79 14.74
CA ASN A 8 0.91 6.53 15.86
C ASN A 8 2.14 5.79 15.32
N VAL A 9 3.29 6.46 15.31
CA VAL A 9 4.55 5.89 14.79
C VAL A 9 5.36 5.31 15.93
N TYR A 10 5.60 4.01 15.88
CA TYR A 10 6.42 3.26 16.84
C TYR A 10 7.81 3.02 16.25
N TYR A 11 8.84 3.24 17.03
CA TYR A 11 10.24 3.07 16.66
C TYR A 11 11.06 2.63 17.89
N TYR A 12 12.28 2.20 17.69
CA TYR A 12 13.21 1.79 18.75
C TYR A 12 14.57 2.45 18.57
N GLY A 13 15.39 2.46 19.65
CA GLY A 13 16.71 3.09 19.65
C GLY A 13 16.67 4.60 19.39
N ASP A 14 17.76 5.13 18.85
CA ASP A 14 17.96 6.56 18.56
C ASP A 14 17.44 6.98 17.18
N ASN A 15 16.24 6.49 16.81
CA ASN A 15 15.65 6.72 15.48
C ASN A 15 14.51 7.75 15.50
N TYR A 16 14.63 8.74 16.36
CA TYR A 16 13.62 9.78 16.53
C TYR A 16 13.37 10.58 15.25
N ASP A 17 14.43 10.97 14.53
CA ASP A 17 14.32 11.75 13.30
C ASP A 17 13.61 10.96 12.18
N LEU A 18 13.91 9.67 12.06
CA LEU A 18 13.22 8.78 11.14
C LEU A 18 11.74 8.65 11.49
N ALA A 19 11.40 8.56 12.77
CA ALA A 19 10.01 8.50 13.22
C ALA A 19 9.25 9.81 12.98
N ILE A 20 9.90 10.97 13.14
CA ILE A 20 9.34 12.28 12.77
C ILE A 20 9.11 12.36 11.26
N PHE A 21 10.08 11.93 10.45
CA PHE A 21 9.93 11.87 8.99
C PHE A 21 8.72 11.00 8.63
N THR A 22 8.66 9.77 9.17
CA THR A 22 7.54 8.83 8.94
C THR A 22 6.20 9.46 9.28
N SER A 23 6.09 10.12 10.44
CA SER A 23 4.84 10.77 10.87
C SER A 23 4.41 11.87 9.89
N LYS A 24 5.34 12.71 9.44
CA LYS A 24 5.04 13.79 8.48
C LYS A 24 4.60 13.26 7.13
N VAL A 25 5.31 12.27 6.61
CA VAL A 25 4.97 11.62 5.34
C VAL A 25 3.61 10.93 5.44
N ALA A 26 3.37 10.19 6.51
CA ALA A 26 2.11 9.47 6.71
C ALA A 26 0.90 10.40 6.78
N GLU A 27 0.99 11.52 7.50
CA GLU A 27 -0.10 12.50 7.56
C GLU A 27 -0.40 13.13 6.19
N LYS A 28 0.66 13.50 5.44
CA LYS A 28 0.53 14.00 4.06
C LYS A 28 -0.13 12.95 3.14
N SER A 29 0.32 11.70 3.25
CA SER A 29 -0.21 10.59 2.46
C SER A 29 -1.68 10.32 2.75
N ILE A 30 -2.08 10.29 4.03
CA ILE A 30 -3.48 10.11 4.44
C ILE A 30 -4.37 11.22 3.87
N GLU A 31 -3.91 12.46 3.87
CA GLU A 31 -4.65 13.58 3.25
C GLU A 31 -4.84 13.37 1.74
N GLN A 32 -3.78 12.94 1.03
CA GLN A 32 -3.82 12.70 -0.42
C GLN A 32 -4.73 11.51 -0.76
N ILE A 33 -4.54 10.37 -0.07
CA ILE A 33 -5.37 9.17 -0.24
C ILE A 33 -6.83 9.48 0.06
N GLY A 34 -7.09 10.22 1.13
CA GLY A 34 -8.43 10.64 1.52
C GLY A 34 -9.16 11.45 0.45
N LYS A 35 -8.45 12.30 -0.29
CA LYS A 35 -9.00 13.05 -1.44
C LYS A 35 -9.35 12.14 -2.61
N HIS A 36 -8.47 11.15 -2.92
CA HIS A 36 -8.67 10.23 -4.04
C HIS A 36 -9.75 9.18 -3.78
N LEU A 37 -9.76 8.60 -2.58
CA LEU A 37 -10.67 7.52 -2.21
C LEU A 37 -11.91 8.00 -1.44
N ARG A 38 -12.06 9.31 -1.20
CA ARG A 38 -13.13 9.88 -0.33
C ARG A 38 -13.16 9.22 1.05
N TRP A 39 -11.99 8.87 1.55
CA TRP A 39 -11.78 8.12 2.77
C TRP A 39 -11.26 9.02 3.90
N ARG A 40 -11.65 8.67 5.12
CA ARG A 40 -11.06 9.19 6.37
C ARG A 40 -10.81 8.03 7.31
N SER A 41 -9.62 7.96 7.87
CA SER A 41 -9.31 6.95 8.87
C SER A 41 -10.22 7.11 10.10
N SER A 42 -10.86 6.02 10.52
CA SER A 42 -11.73 6.02 11.71
C SER A 42 -10.95 6.01 13.01
N LYS A 43 -9.67 5.60 12.98
CA LYS A 43 -8.77 5.50 14.13
C LYS A 43 -7.33 5.77 13.69
N PRO A 44 -6.46 6.29 14.58
CA PRO A 44 -5.05 6.44 14.25
C PRO A 44 -4.40 5.12 13.79
N ILE A 45 -3.79 5.14 12.61
CA ILE A 45 -3.08 3.99 12.04
C ILE A 45 -1.75 3.82 12.77
N LYS A 46 -1.45 2.60 13.15
CA LYS A 46 -0.19 2.27 13.84
C LYS A 46 0.87 1.91 12.81
N ILE A 47 1.95 2.68 12.77
CA ILE A 47 3.09 2.43 11.89
C ILE A 47 4.28 2.03 12.76
N ILE A 48 4.84 0.86 12.49
CA ILE A 48 6.00 0.31 13.19
C ILE A 48 7.19 0.38 12.24
N VAL A 49 8.19 1.16 12.61
CA VAL A 49 9.38 1.41 11.78
C VAL A 49 10.53 0.58 12.29
N TYR A 50 11.10 -0.23 11.41
CA TYR A 50 12.34 -0.94 11.63
C TYR A 50 13.50 -0.25 10.89
N THR A 51 14.71 -0.30 11.45
CA THR A 51 15.90 0.32 10.87
C THR A 51 16.76 -0.65 10.09
N SER A 52 16.33 -1.91 10.01
CA SER A 52 16.96 -2.92 9.18
C SER A 52 15.92 -3.91 8.67
N HIS A 53 16.17 -4.49 7.50
CA HIS A 53 15.34 -5.55 6.95
C HIS A 53 15.39 -6.82 7.83
N ASN A 54 16.52 -7.12 8.45
CA ASN A 54 16.65 -8.26 9.35
C ASN A 54 15.72 -8.16 10.57
N ASP A 55 15.60 -6.96 11.17
CA ASP A 55 14.68 -6.76 12.29
C ASP A 55 13.22 -6.79 11.83
N PHE A 56 12.95 -6.28 10.64
CA PHE A 56 11.64 -6.35 10.01
C PHE A 56 11.20 -7.80 9.76
N GLN A 57 12.08 -8.68 9.28
CA GLN A 57 11.79 -10.09 9.08
C GLN A 57 11.43 -10.82 10.38
N GLN A 58 11.89 -10.32 11.53
CA GLN A 58 11.60 -10.87 12.86
C GLN A 58 10.32 -10.31 13.49
N THR A 59 9.57 -9.48 12.75
CA THR A 59 8.32 -8.91 13.26
C THR A 59 7.34 -10.00 13.66
N ASN A 60 6.65 -9.79 14.78
CA ASN A 60 5.54 -10.65 15.22
C ASN A 60 4.15 -10.08 14.86
N VAL A 61 4.13 -9.02 14.05
CA VAL A 61 2.87 -8.37 13.63
C VAL A 61 2.11 -9.22 12.63
N VAL A 62 2.84 -9.95 11.79
CA VAL A 62 2.32 -10.91 10.81
C VAL A 62 2.91 -12.31 11.05
N ASN A 63 2.13 -13.34 10.73
CA ASN A 63 2.52 -14.75 10.94
C ASN A 63 3.08 -15.38 9.66
N VAL A 64 3.73 -14.58 8.81
CA VAL A 64 4.34 -15.06 7.57
C VAL A 64 5.81 -14.62 7.52
N TYR A 65 6.63 -15.44 6.88
CA TYR A 65 8.02 -15.09 6.65
C TYR A 65 8.11 -13.94 5.63
N MET A 66 8.85 -12.88 5.98
CA MET A 66 9.11 -11.75 5.11
C MET A 66 10.33 -12.03 4.25
N SER A 67 10.15 -12.16 2.93
CA SER A 67 11.27 -12.28 2.00
C SER A 67 11.98 -10.94 1.80
N GLU A 68 13.19 -10.98 1.28
CA GLU A 68 14.00 -9.76 1.03
C GLU A 68 13.34 -8.75 0.07
N GLY A 69 12.41 -9.19 -0.78
CA GLY A 69 11.70 -8.32 -1.71
C GLY A 69 10.47 -7.60 -1.13
N VAL A 70 10.13 -7.81 0.16
CA VAL A 70 8.98 -7.18 0.80
C VAL A 70 9.41 -5.87 1.44
N GLY A 71 8.99 -4.74 0.86
CA GLY A 71 9.33 -3.40 1.33
C GLY A 71 8.47 -2.89 2.50
N GLY A 72 7.33 -3.51 2.74
CA GLY A 72 6.41 -3.16 3.84
C GLY A 72 5.28 -4.17 3.93
N VAL A 73 4.48 -4.08 4.98
CA VAL A 73 3.29 -4.92 5.16
C VAL A 73 2.21 -4.19 5.94
N THR A 74 1.00 -4.19 5.40
CA THR A 74 -0.21 -3.76 6.10
C THR A 74 -0.97 -4.97 6.62
N GLU A 75 -1.00 -5.13 7.95
CA GLU A 75 -1.72 -6.20 8.62
C GLU A 75 -3.21 -5.85 8.73
N LEU A 76 -4.04 -6.70 8.13
CA LEU A 76 -5.47 -6.47 7.97
C LEU A 76 -6.25 -6.43 9.29
N TYR A 77 -5.92 -7.30 10.26
CA TYR A 77 -6.74 -7.51 11.46
C TYR A 77 -6.82 -6.28 12.38
N LYS A 78 -5.68 -5.58 12.56
CA LYS A 78 -5.60 -4.38 13.42
C LYS A 78 -5.24 -3.14 12.62
N ASN A 79 -5.20 -3.26 11.29
CA ASN A 79 -4.81 -2.22 10.36
C ASN A 79 -3.48 -1.54 10.80
N ARG A 80 -2.45 -2.39 11.00
CA ARG A 80 -1.10 -1.97 11.39
C ARG A 80 -0.17 -2.06 10.21
N ILE A 81 0.66 -1.06 10.06
CA ILE A 81 1.69 -0.99 9.03
C ILE A 81 3.05 -1.30 9.67
N VAL A 82 3.84 -2.14 9.02
CA VAL A 82 5.21 -2.47 9.43
C VAL A 82 6.11 -2.21 8.23
N ILE A 83 7.14 -1.37 8.41
CA ILE A 83 8.04 -0.97 7.33
C ILE A 83 9.50 -0.91 7.81
N PRO A 84 10.47 -1.44 7.02
CA PRO A 84 11.88 -1.24 7.24
C PRO A 84 12.35 0.06 6.56
N PHE A 85 13.33 0.74 7.15
CA PHE A 85 14.09 1.77 6.48
C PHE A 85 15.37 1.18 5.89
N GLU A 86 15.51 1.20 4.59
CA GLU A 86 16.63 0.59 3.85
C GLU A 86 17.61 1.64 3.30
N GLY A 87 17.65 2.84 3.91
CA GLY A 87 18.65 3.86 3.60
C GLY A 87 18.22 4.92 2.59
N SER A 88 17.13 4.72 1.84
CA SER A 88 16.59 5.73 0.92
C SER A 88 15.30 6.34 1.44
N TYR A 89 15.32 7.63 1.73
CA TYR A 89 14.11 8.36 2.14
C TYR A 89 13.06 8.44 1.05
N GLU A 90 13.46 8.50 -0.22
CA GLU A 90 12.54 8.52 -1.36
C GLU A 90 11.77 7.19 -1.47
N GLN A 91 12.48 6.07 -1.41
CA GLN A 91 11.86 4.74 -1.41
C GLN A 91 10.98 4.53 -0.17
N PHE A 92 11.43 5.05 0.97
CA PHE A 92 10.69 4.94 2.22
C PHE A 92 9.39 5.77 2.19
N GLU A 93 9.40 6.99 1.61
CA GLU A 93 8.19 7.78 1.36
C GLU A 93 7.21 7.02 0.46
N HIS A 94 7.71 6.40 -0.63
CA HIS A 94 6.90 5.56 -1.51
C HIS A 94 6.25 4.40 -0.73
N VAL A 95 7.03 3.64 0.03
CA VAL A 95 6.51 2.49 0.80
C VAL A 95 5.48 2.93 1.85
N ILE A 96 5.72 4.03 2.57
CA ILE A 96 4.74 4.58 3.53
C ILE A 96 3.41 4.87 2.83
N HIS A 97 3.45 5.53 1.67
CA HIS A 97 2.24 5.87 0.92
C HIS A 97 1.53 4.60 0.43
N HIS A 98 2.27 3.66 -0.15
CA HIS A 98 1.78 2.37 -0.65
C HIS A 98 1.01 1.60 0.45
N GLU A 99 1.63 1.41 1.61
CA GLU A 99 1.02 0.71 2.73
C GLU A 99 -0.22 1.44 3.30
N LEU A 100 -0.22 2.77 3.26
CA LEU A 100 -1.38 3.55 3.68
C LEU A 100 -2.56 3.43 2.69
N VAL A 101 -2.31 3.20 1.40
CA VAL A 101 -3.37 2.87 0.45
C VAL A 101 -4.01 1.53 0.81
N HIS A 102 -3.21 0.51 1.14
CA HIS A 102 -3.75 -0.76 1.63
C HIS A 102 -4.58 -0.58 2.91
N ALA A 103 -4.11 0.25 3.85
CA ALA A 103 -4.86 0.53 5.07
C ALA A 103 -6.22 1.19 4.76
N ALA A 104 -6.27 2.10 3.78
CA ALA A 104 -7.50 2.74 3.33
C ALA A 104 -8.46 1.75 2.65
N ILE A 105 -7.96 0.92 1.73
CA ILE A 105 -8.76 -0.13 1.06
C ILE A 105 -9.33 -1.11 2.10
N ASN A 106 -8.50 -1.54 3.05
CA ASN A 106 -8.93 -2.43 4.13
C ASN A 106 -10.08 -1.83 4.96
N GLU A 107 -10.02 -0.55 5.23
CA GLU A 107 -11.08 0.13 5.98
C GLU A 107 -12.35 0.34 5.14
N LEU A 108 -12.21 0.72 3.87
CA LEU A 108 -13.33 0.92 2.95
C LEU A 108 -14.08 -0.38 2.65
N VAL A 109 -13.35 -1.45 2.31
CA VAL A 109 -13.95 -2.71 1.85
C VAL A 109 -14.38 -3.58 3.02
N TYR A 110 -13.60 -3.59 4.11
CA TYR A 110 -13.80 -4.51 5.24
C TYR A 110 -14.26 -3.81 6.52
N GLY A 111 -14.47 -2.49 6.49
CA GLY A 111 -14.92 -1.70 7.63
C GLY A 111 -13.93 -1.69 8.79
N GLY A 112 -12.63 -1.91 8.52
CA GLY A 112 -11.61 -2.06 9.56
C GLY A 112 -11.83 -3.26 10.49
N ASN A 113 -12.71 -4.18 10.09
CA ASN A 113 -13.13 -5.34 10.91
C ASN A 113 -12.85 -6.66 10.19
N ALA A 114 -11.59 -7.09 10.26
CA ALA A 114 -11.16 -8.38 9.70
C ALA A 114 -11.94 -9.59 10.27
N GLN A 115 -12.63 -9.41 11.39
CA GLN A 115 -13.46 -10.46 11.97
C GLN A 115 -14.63 -10.86 11.04
N GLY A 116 -15.09 -9.92 10.21
CA GLY A 116 -16.09 -10.19 9.16
C GLY A 116 -15.56 -11.11 8.04
N LEU A 117 -14.28 -10.98 7.67
CA LEU A 117 -13.60 -11.86 6.72
C LEU A 117 -13.39 -13.27 7.28
N ILE A 118 -12.85 -13.35 8.50
CA ILE A 118 -12.59 -14.63 9.18
C ILE A 118 -13.89 -15.40 9.44
N SER A 119 -14.97 -14.71 9.74
CA SER A 119 -16.29 -15.33 9.97
C SER A 119 -17.06 -15.67 8.69
N GLY A 120 -16.48 -15.42 7.50
CA GLY A 120 -17.12 -15.66 6.21
C GLY A 120 -18.32 -14.74 5.91
N ARG A 121 -18.52 -13.68 6.71
CA ARG A 121 -19.60 -12.70 6.51
C ARG A 121 -19.32 -11.73 5.36
N ILE A 122 -18.04 -11.46 5.11
CA ILE A 122 -17.59 -10.63 3.99
C ILE A 122 -17.07 -11.57 2.91
N ARG A 123 -17.75 -11.56 1.75
CA ARG A 123 -17.40 -12.41 0.59
C ARG A 123 -16.65 -11.65 -0.50
N VAL A 124 -16.50 -10.34 -0.37
CA VAL A 124 -15.80 -9.52 -1.35
C VAL A 124 -14.30 -9.59 -1.06
N GLN A 125 -13.57 -10.07 -2.04
CA GLN A 125 -12.11 -10.06 -2.02
C GLN A 125 -11.63 -9.16 -3.16
N VAL A 126 -10.89 -8.12 -2.82
CA VAL A 126 -10.26 -7.25 -3.83
C VAL A 126 -9.20 -8.07 -4.55
N PRO A 127 -9.24 -8.18 -5.89
CA PRO A 127 -8.21 -8.87 -6.65
C PRO A 127 -6.83 -8.27 -6.37
N LEU A 128 -5.80 -9.11 -6.38
CA LEU A 128 -4.42 -8.67 -6.05
C LEU A 128 -3.97 -7.52 -6.97
N TRP A 129 -4.22 -7.65 -8.29
CA TRP A 129 -3.88 -6.60 -9.25
C TRP A 129 -4.58 -5.25 -8.96
N ALA A 130 -5.80 -5.30 -8.45
CA ALA A 130 -6.55 -4.08 -8.13
C ALA A 130 -6.02 -3.44 -6.85
N ASN A 131 -5.66 -4.24 -5.85
CA ASN A 131 -5.11 -3.80 -4.57
C ASN A 131 -3.70 -3.23 -4.73
N GLU A 132 -2.77 -4.04 -5.25
CA GLU A 132 -1.36 -3.65 -5.44
C GLU A 132 -1.22 -2.54 -6.50
N GLY A 133 -1.94 -2.70 -7.61
CA GLY A 133 -1.92 -1.72 -8.69
C GLY A 133 -2.46 -0.35 -8.26
N LEU A 134 -3.46 -0.29 -7.38
CA LEU A 134 -3.94 0.98 -6.84
C LEU A 134 -2.93 1.59 -5.86
N ALA A 135 -2.31 0.77 -5.03
CA ALA A 135 -1.29 1.24 -4.11
C ALA A 135 -0.09 1.84 -4.87
N GLU A 136 0.39 1.18 -5.92
CA GLU A 136 1.41 1.73 -6.82
C GLU A 136 0.95 3.00 -7.52
N PHE A 137 -0.24 2.96 -8.14
CA PHE A 137 -0.77 4.11 -8.90
C PHE A 137 -0.95 5.36 -8.05
N LEU A 138 -1.45 5.24 -6.83
CA LEU A 138 -1.61 6.40 -5.94
C LEU A 138 -0.28 6.87 -5.33
N SER A 139 0.74 6.01 -5.27
CA SER A 139 2.06 6.34 -4.70
C SER A 139 2.98 7.04 -5.69
N VAL A 140 3.03 6.60 -6.95
CA VAL A 140 3.99 7.11 -7.95
C VAL A 140 3.36 7.48 -9.28
N ASP A 141 2.03 7.47 -9.39
CA ASP A 141 1.30 7.64 -10.65
C ASP A 141 1.72 6.60 -11.71
N TRP A 142 1.94 7.03 -12.96
CA TRP A 142 2.50 6.20 -14.02
C TRP A 142 3.99 6.46 -14.16
N ASP A 143 4.79 5.46 -13.87
CA ASP A 143 6.24 5.57 -13.88
C ASP A 143 6.89 4.89 -15.10
N THR A 144 8.13 5.30 -15.40
CA THR A 144 8.90 4.82 -16.55
C THR A 144 9.27 3.35 -16.46
N ASN A 145 9.44 2.80 -15.26
CA ASN A 145 9.76 1.40 -15.05
C ASN A 145 8.56 0.51 -15.40
N SER A 146 7.37 0.91 -14.97
CA SER A 146 6.11 0.24 -15.32
C SER A 146 5.82 0.32 -16.82
N ASP A 147 6.04 1.49 -17.43
CA ASP A 147 5.92 1.67 -18.88
C ASP A 147 6.88 0.75 -19.64
N MET A 148 8.14 0.68 -19.23
CA MET A 148 9.16 -0.17 -19.85
C MET A 148 8.75 -1.66 -19.82
N VAL A 149 8.37 -2.17 -18.66
CA VAL A 149 7.99 -3.58 -18.50
C VAL A 149 6.76 -3.94 -19.33
N LEU A 150 5.72 -3.11 -19.29
CA LEU A 150 4.49 -3.42 -20.02
C LEU A 150 4.64 -3.21 -21.53
N ARG A 151 5.44 -2.23 -21.95
CA ARG A 151 5.77 -2.03 -23.37
C ARG A 151 6.55 -3.21 -23.94
N ASP A 152 7.51 -3.75 -23.21
CA ASP A 152 8.26 -4.94 -23.59
C ASP A 152 7.33 -6.15 -23.76
N LEU A 153 6.47 -6.41 -22.78
CA LEU A 153 5.47 -7.48 -22.88
C LEU A 153 4.50 -7.30 -24.06
N ALA A 154 4.11 -6.06 -24.35
CA ALA A 154 3.22 -5.77 -25.48
C ALA A 154 3.91 -5.98 -26.84
N ILE A 155 5.17 -5.61 -26.98
CA ILE A 155 5.98 -5.82 -28.21
C ILE A 155 6.17 -7.30 -28.47
N GLU A 156 6.38 -8.09 -27.41
CA GLU A 156 6.58 -9.55 -27.49
C GLU A 156 5.26 -10.35 -27.60
N ASP A 157 4.11 -9.66 -27.70
CA ASP A 157 2.77 -10.28 -27.69
C ASP A 157 2.51 -11.20 -26.47
N ARG A 158 3.05 -10.79 -25.31
CA ARG A 158 3.01 -11.54 -24.05
C ARG A 158 2.24 -10.81 -22.94
N LEU A 159 1.54 -9.74 -23.29
CA LEU A 159 0.76 -8.98 -22.30
C LEU A 159 -0.41 -9.85 -21.79
N PRO A 160 -0.46 -10.14 -20.48
CA PRO A 160 -1.53 -11.00 -19.96
C PRO A 160 -2.87 -10.28 -19.93
N SER A 161 -3.94 -11.04 -19.86
CA SER A 161 -5.28 -10.50 -19.61
C SER A 161 -5.40 -10.03 -18.14
N ILE A 162 -6.36 -9.15 -17.85
CA ILE A 162 -6.57 -8.60 -16.50
C ILE A 162 -6.70 -9.69 -15.41
N PRO A 163 -7.46 -10.80 -15.62
CA PRO A 163 -7.51 -11.88 -14.62
C PRO A 163 -6.16 -12.57 -14.34
N GLU A 164 -5.24 -12.54 -15.30
CA GLU A 164 -3.91 -13.14 -15.18
C GLU A 164 -2.90 -12.22 -14.48
N LEU A 165 -3.25 -10.95 -14.25
CA LEU A 165 -2.39 -9.99 -13.51
C LEU A 165 -2.25 -10.32 -12.01
N ASN A 166 -2.98 -11.29 -11.48
CA ASN A 166 -2.96 -11.62 -10.03
C ASN A 166 -1.68 -12.32 -9.56
N TYR A 167 -0.59 -12.29 -10.32
CA TYR A 167 0.63 -12.99 -10.00
C TYR A 167 1.86 -12.09 -10.11
N SER A 168 2.76 -12.18 -9.11
CA SER A 168 4.09 -11.59 -9.15
C SER A 168 4.08 -10.06 -9.39
N ILE A 169 5.14 -9.56 -10.01
CA ILE A 169 5.32 -8.15 -10.37
C ILE A 169 4.20 -7.59 -11.26
N LEU A 170 3.48 -8.46 -11.97
CA LEU A 170 2.39 -8.04 -12.84
C LEU A 170 1.16 -7.56 -12.07
N ALA A 171 0.95 -8.01 -10.84
CA ALA A 171 -0.08 -7.45 -9.98
C ALA A 171 0.15 -5.96 -9.72
N TYR A 172 1.40 -5.57 -9.51
CA TYR A 172 1.81 -4.17 -9.28
C TYR A 172 1.74 -3.37 -10.57
N LYS A 173 2.59 -3.67 -11.54
CA LYS A 173 2.76 -2.88 -12.77
C LYS A 173 1.58 -2.98 -13.73
N GLY A 174 1.06 -4.18 -13.93
CA GLY A 174 -0.15 -4.40 -14.74
C GLY A 174 -1.38 -3.78 -14.09
N GLY A 175 -1.53 -3.97 -12.79
CA GLY A 175 -2.59 -3.33 -12.01
C GLY A 175 -2.52 -1.81 -12.07
N GLN A 176 -1.33 -1.21 -11.91
CA GLN A 176 -1.09 0.23 -12.06
C GLN A 176 -1.54 0.73 -13.43
N SER A 177 -1.26 -0.03 -14.51
CA SER A 177 -1.69 0.35 -15.87
C SER A 177 -3.20 0.37 -16.04
N VAL A 178 -3.91 -0.58 -15.41
CA VAL A 178 -5.38 -0.61 -15.42
C VAL A 178 -5.93 0.63 -14.74
N TRP A 179 -5.41 1.02 -13.58
CA TRP A 179 -5.82 2.23 -12.88
C TRP A 179 -5.47 3.50 -13.64
N GLN A 180 -4.30 3.56 -14.27
CA GLN A 180 -3.92 4.63 -15.19
C GLN A 180 -4.93 4.76 -16.34
N TYR A 181 -5.31 3.67 -16.99
CA TYR A 181 -6.32 3.67 -18.06
C TYR A 181 -7.68 4.15 -17.56
N ILE A 182 -8.14 3.65 -16.40
CA ILE A 182 -9.42 4.06 -15.81
C ILE A 182 -9.43 5.57 -15.56
N THR A 183 -8.36 6.10 -14.96
CA THR A 183 -8.28 7.53 -14.64
C THR A 183 -8.17 8.43 -15.87
N GLN A 184 -7.43 7.99 -16.89
CA GLN A 184 -7.35 8.73 -18.15
C GLN A 184 -8.69 8.76 -18.91
N LYS A 185 -9.44 7.66 -18.87
CA LYS A 185 -10.67 7.53 -19.64
C LYS A 185 -11.89 8.11 -18.94
N TYR A 186 -11.97 7.97 -17.62
CA TYR A 186 -13.18 8.29 -16.86
C TYR A 186 -12.99 9.39 -15.81
N GLY A 187 -11.77 9.84 -15.59
CA GLY A 187 -11.41 10.81 -14.56
C GLY A 187 -10.89 10.17 -13.26
N ARG A 188 -9.97 10.87 -12.59
CA ARG A 188 -9.29 10.37 -11.37
C ARG A 188 -10.26 10.24 -10.18
N GLU A 189 -11.32 11.04 -10.17
CA GLU A 189 -12.37 11.01 -9.15
C GLU A 189 -13.18 9.70 -9.16
N LYS A 190 -13.14 8.94 -10.27
CA LYS A 190 -13.83 7.66 -10.40
C LYS A 190 -13.20 6.54 -9.59
N VAL A 191 -11.91 6.69 -9.25
CA VAL A 191 -11.22 5.69 -8.39
C VAL A 191 -11.95 5.52 -7.05
N GLY A 192 -12.33 6.62 -6.40
CA GLY A 192 -13.06 6.58 -5.13
C GLY A 192 -14.54 6.19 -5.23
N GLU A 193 -15.07 6.00 -6.44
CA GLU A 193 -16.45 5.51 -6.65
C GLU A 193 -16.50 3.98 -6.80
N ILE A 194 -15.35 3.33 -6.95
CA ILE A 194 -15.25 1.86 -7.12
C ILE A 194 -15.27 1.16 -5.76
N PHE A 195 -14.79 1.84 -4.72
CA PHE A 195 -14.76 1.35 -3.33
C PHE A 195 -15.86 2.00 -2.48
#